data_248b3e6696cfb25bfa9338329b8fcd9e
#
_entry.id   248b3e6696cfb25bfa9338329b8fcd9e
#
_cell.length_a   1.000
_cell.length_b   1.000
_cell.length_c   1.000
_cell.angle_alpha   90.00
_cell.angle_beta   90.00
_cell.angle_gamma   90.00
#
_symmetry.space_group_name_H-M   'P 1'
#
loop_
_entity.id
_entity.type
_entity.pdbx_description
1 polymer ?
#
loop_
_entity_poly.entity_id
_entity_poly.type
_entity_poly.pdbx_seq_one_letter_code
_entity_poly.pdbx_strand_id
1 'polypeptide(L)'
;MAACCSNGNDRGSLMRKVGKPVIRILGISGSARRRSYNTALLEAAKELLPEGAALEVYDVSVLPLYNQDIEVEIPAPVMRFKEEIRRAEALLFATPEHNYSITAVLKNAIEWGNRPVEDNSWDGKPAAIMSASTSPRGGARAQLHLRQIMVDLNMYPINKPQLLVARAQENFDANLKLTNSEFREILRTLLISLTEWTLRLRGSA
;
A
#
# COMPACT_ATOMS: atom_id res chain seq x y z
N MET A 1 59.52 11.17 45.54
CA MET A 1 59.19 11.78 44.25
C MET A 1 58.82 10.65 43.29
N ALA A 2 57.53 10.46 43.02
CA ALA A 2 57.05 9.60 41.97
C ALA A 2 55.65 10.10 41.60
N ALA A 3 55.52 10.62 40.37
CA ALA A 3 54.28 11.14 39.82
C ALA A 3 53.40 10.00 39.35
N CYS A 4 52.17 10.03 39.80
CA CYS A 4 51.12 9.09 39.41
C CYS A 4 50.42 9.65 38.17
N CYS A 5 50.55 8.98 37.02
CA CYS A 5 49.80 9.29 35.80
C CYS A 5 48.49 8.54 35.84
N SER A 6 47.36 9.26 35.94
CA SER A 6 46.03 8.75 35.78
C SER A 6 45.63 8.74 34.30
N ASN A 7 45.57 7.57 33.70
CA ASN A 7 45.00 7.38 32.37
C ASN A 7 43.48 7.32 32.47
N GLY A 8 42.82 8.41 32.10
CA GLY A 8 41.37 8.45 31.90
C GLY A 8 41.00 7.77 30.57
N ASN A 9 40.39 6.60 30.68
CA ASN A 9 39.90 5.83 29.53
C ASN A 9 38.45 6.28 29.26
N ASP A 10 38.30 7.32 28.47
CA ASP A 10 36.99 7.81 27.99
C ASP A 10 36.55 6.91 26.82
N ARG A 11 35.85 5.83 27.16
CA ARG A 11 35.14 5.03 26.17
C ARG A 11 33.80 5.71 25.88
N GLY A 12 33.81 6.74 25.07
CA GLY A 12 32.62 7.32 24.46
C GLY A 12 31.86 6.24 23.71
N SER A 13 30.79 5.76 24.34
CA SER A 13 29.81 4.85 23.73
C SER A 13 29.15 5.54 22.56
N LEU A 14 29.63 5.26 21.34
CA LEU A 14 28.93 5.54 20.09
C LEU A 14 27.72 4.62 20.03
N MET A 15 26.67 4.96 20.76
CA MET A 15 25.34 4.40 20.49
C MET A 15 24.94 4.83 19.09
N ARG A 16 25.11 3.94 18.09
CA ARG A 16 24.44 4.06 16.81
C ARG A 16 22.95 4.19 17.12
N LYS A 17 22.36 5.34 16.83
CA LYS A 17 20.91 5.49 16.76
C LYS A 17 20.44 4.51 15.69
N VAL A 18 20.01 3.33 16.11
CA VAL A 18 19.27 2.41 15.24
C VAL A 18 17.98 3.15 14.91
N GLY A 19 17.88 3.66 13.68
CA GLY A 19 16.64 4.30 13.22
C GLY A 19 15.48 3.32 13.43
N LYS A 20 14.33 3.85 13.85
CA LYS A 20 13.12 3.01 13.95
C LYS A 20 12.94 2.25 12.63
N PRO A 21 12.61 0.95 12.67
CA PRO A 21 12.37 0.18 11.45
C PRO A 21 11.31 0.87 10.60
N VAL A 22 11.63 1.12 9.33
CA VAL A 22 10.72 1.76 8.39
C VAL A 22 9.73 0.72 7.90
N ILE A 23 8.42 0.96 8.10
CA ILE A 23 7.37 0.11 7.55
C ILE A 23 7.27 0.39 6.04
N ARG A 24 7.54 -0.63 5.24
CA ARG A 24 7.45 -0.56 3.77
C ARG A 24 6.03 -0.87 3.32
N ILE A 25 5.36 0.12 2.74
CA ILE A 25 4.01 0.02 2.19
C ILE A 25 4.11 -0.07 0.67
N LEU A 26 3.46 -1.05 0.06
CA LEU A 26 3.31 -1.13 -1.38
C LEU A 26 1.94 -0.54 -1.78
N GLY A 27 1.97 0.53 -2.56
CA GLY A 27 0.79 1.16 -3.15
C GLY A 27 0.44 0.52 -4.49
N ILE A 28 -0.82 0.13 -4.65
CA ILE A 28 -1.33 -0.51 -5.86
C ILE A 28 -2.49 0.31 -6.40
N SER A 29 -2.30 0.91 -7.59
CA SER A 29 -3.36 1.63 -8.28
C SER A 29 -4.19 0.68 -9.14
N GLY A 30 -5.50 0.64 -8.90
CA GLY A 30 -6.45 -0.06 -9.77
C GLY A 30 -6.75 0.67 -11.09
N SER A 31 -5.91 1.62 -11.53
CA SER A 31 -6.16 2.41 -12.72
C SER A 31 -4.92 2.56 -13.58
N ALA A 32 -5.00 2.17 -14.84
CA ALA A 32 -3.96 2.39 -15.84
C ALA A 32 -4.05 3.77 -16.53
N ARG A 33 -4.97 4.65 -16.13
CA ARG A 33 -5.09 6.00 -16.72
C ARG A 33 -3.94 6.88 -16.28
N ARG A 34 -3.31 7.62 -17.22
CA ARG A 34 -2.26 8.62 -16.88
C ARG A 34 -2.73 9.69 -15.90
N ARG A 35 -3.99 10.14 -16.02
CA ARG A 35 -4.61 11.15 -15.14
C ARG A 35 -5.65 10.47 -14.24
N SER A 36 -5.19 9.55 -13.41
CA SER A 36 -6.03 8.79 -12.49
C SER A 36 -6.12 9.46 -11.12
N TYR A 37 -7.32 9.73 -10.63
CA TYR A 37 -7.55 10.18 -9.26
C TYR A 37 -7.11 9.14 -8.21
N ASN A 38 -7.15 7.85 -8.55
CA ASN A 38 -6.71 6.80 -7.63
C ASN A 38 -5.18 6.73 -7.53
N THR A 39 -4.46 6.92 -8.65
CA THR A 39 -3.01 7.10 -8.60
C THR A 39 -2.65 8.38 -7.85
N ALA A 40 -3.40 9.47 -8.07
CA ALA A 40 -3.20 10.73 -7.34
C ALA A 40 -3.47 10.60 -5.83
N LEU A 41 -4.38 9.72 -5.39
CA LEU A 41 -4.54 9.39 -3.97
C LEU A 41 -3.29 8.72 -3.39
N LEU A 42 -2.61 7.85 -4.14
CA LEU A 42 -1.34 7.24 -3.69
C LEU A 42 -0.23 8.28 -3.61
N GLU A 43 -0.18 9.24 -4.52
CA GLU A 43 0.77 10.35 -4.42
C GLU A 43 0.47 11.26 -3.21
N ALA A 44 -0.81 11.57 -2.96
CA ALA A 44 -1.20 12.29 -1.74
C ALA A 44 -0.86 11.51 -0.46
N ALA A 45 -0.94 10.17 -0.51
CA ALA A 45 -0.56 9.32 0.61
C ALA A 45 0.94 9.43 0.94
N LYS A 46 1.83 9.55 -0.07
CA LYS A 46 3.28 9.77 0.15
C LYS A 46 3.56 11.04 0.96
N GLU A 47 2.78 12.11 0.72
CA GLU A 47 2.92 13.38 1.46
C GLU A 47 2.43 13.29 2.91
N LEU A 48 1.57 12.32 3.24
CA LEU A 48 0.85 12.23 4.51
C LEU A 48 1.27 11.03 5.38
N LEU A 49 2.33 10.33 4.98
CA LEU A 49 2.85 9.18 5.73
C LEU A 49 3.24 9.57 7.16
N PRO A 50 2.95 8.72 8.14
CA PRO A 50 3.49 8.88 9.48
C PRO A 50 5.01 8.63 9.49
N GLU A 51 5.69 9.16 10.50
CA GLU A 51 7.11 8.89 10.72
C GLU A 51 7.36 7.38 10.85
N GLY A 52 8.39 6.88 10.18
CA GLY A 52 8.73 5.45 10.21
C GLY A 52 7.96 4.60 9.20
N ALA A 53 7.25 5.21 8.23
CA ALA A 53 6.64 4.53 7.09
C ALA A 53 7.19 5.06 5.77
N ALA A 54 7.27 4.19 4.77
CA ALA A 54 7.63 4.54 3.39
C ALA A 54 6.64 3.89 2.42
N LEU A 55 6.23 4.60 1.37
CA LEU A 55 5.29 4.13 0.35
C LEU A 55 5.96 4.14 -1.02
N GLU A 56 6.01 2.98 -1.64
CA GLU A 56 6.36 2.79 -3.04
C GLU A 56 5.11 2.41 -3.83
N VAL A 57 4.93 2.97 -5.03
CA VAL A 57 3.78 2.68 -5.89
C VAL A 57 4.23 1.80 -7.03
N TYR A 58 3.58 0.64 -7.19
CA TYR A 58 3.84 -0.28 -8.29
C TYR A 58 2.91 -0.01 -9.46
N ASP A 59 3.48 0.05 -10.66
CA ASP A 59 2.71 0.16 -11.91
C ASP A 59 2.25 -1.23 -12.36
N VAL A 60 1.01 -1.58 -12.05
CA VAL A 60 0.42 -2.86 -12.42
C VAL A 60 0.05 -2.96 -13.90
N SER A 61 0.12 -1.87 -14.67
CA SER A 61 -0.18 -1.87 -16.10
C SER A 61 0.87 -2.62 -16.94
N VAL A 62 2.05 -2.87 -16.37
CA VAL A 62 3.12 -3.65 -17.03
C VAL A 62 2.88 -5.17 -16.97
N LEU A 63 1.92 -5.62 -16.17
CA LEU A 63 1.62 -7.05 -16.02
C LEU A 63 0.84 -7.55 -17.25
N PRO A 64 1.27 -8.66 -17.88
CA PRO A 64 0.50 -9.27 -18.95
C PRO A 64 -0.88 -9.71 -18.45
N LEU A 65 -1.83 -9.87 -19.37
CA LEU A 65 -3.12 -10.44 -18.99
C LEU A 65 -2.89 -11.87 -18.47
N TYR A 66 -3.46 -12.15 -17.30
CA TYR A 66 -3.37 -13.48 -16.71
C TYR A 66 -3.99 -14.54 -17.64
N ASN A 67 -3.24 -15.59 -17.85
CA ASN A 67 -3.65 -16.80 -18.52
C ASN A 67 -2.95 -17.99 -17.86
N GLN A 68 -3.70 -19.01 -17.51
CA GLN A 68 -3.18 -20.20 -16.83
C GLN A 68 -2.11 -20.92 -17.67
N ASP A 69 -2.21 -20.89 -18.98
CA ASP A 69 -1.25 -21.56 -19.87
C ASP A 69 0.19 -21.01 -19.74
N ILE A 70 0.35 -19.77 -19.26
CA ILE A 70 1.66 -19.15 -19.07
C ILE A 70 2.16 -19.23 -17.61
N GLU A 71 1.48 -19.92 -16.73
CA GLU A 71 1.97 -20.17 -15.35
C GLU A 71 3.19 -21.10 -15.34
N VAL A 72 3.38 -21.92 -16.37
CA VAL A 72 4.53 -22.83 -16.49
C VAL A 72 5.85 -22.06 -16.57
N GLU A 73 5.83 -20.87 -17.19
CA GLU A 73 6.97 -19.96 -17.24
C GLU A 73 6.49 -18.55 -16.86
N ILE A 74 6.55 -18.24 -15.57
CA ILE A 74 6.05 -16.98 -15.02
C ILE A 74 6.81 -15.79 -15.62
N PRO A 75 6.11 -14.84 -16.27
CA PRO A 75 6.75 -13.67 -16.89
C PRO A 75 7.56 -12.83 -15.89
N ALA A 76 8.73 -12.33 -16.31
CA ALA A 76 9.61 -11.55 -15.46
C ALA A 76 8.95 -10.33 -14.77
N PRO A 77 8.01 -9.58 -15.40
CA PRO A 77 7.27 -8.52 -14.69
C PRO A 77 6.43 -9.05 -13.52
N VAL A 78 5.85 -10.26 -13.65
CA VAL A 78 5.06 -10.90 -12.59
C VAL A 78 5.95 -11.32 -11.44
N MET A 79 7.10 -11.94 -11.72
CA MET A 79 8.06 -12.31 -10.67
C MET A 79 8.49 -11.09 -9.85
N ARG A 80 8.83 -9.97 -10.51
CA ARG A 80 9.17 -8.71 -9.84
C ARG A 80 8.01 -8.18 -8.99
N PHE A 81 6.79 -8.22 -9.50
CA PHE A 81 5.62 -7.79 -8.76
C PHE A 81 5.39 -8.61 -7.50
N LYS A 82 5.47 -9.93 -7.60
CA LYS A 82 5.34 -10.84 -6.45
C LYS A 82 6.45 -10.58 -5.40
N GLU A 83 7.66 -10.32 -5.86
CA GLU A 83 8.77 -9.97 -4.96
C GLU A 83 8.52 -8.66 -4.21
N GLU A 84 8.00 -7.62 -4.88
CA GLU A 84 7.64 -6.35 -4.23
C GLU A 84 6.50 -6.52 -3.21
N ILE A 85 5.49 -7.37 -3.50
CA ILE A 85 4.46 -7.73 -2.52
C ILE A 85 5.08 -8.41 -1.30
N ARG A 86 5.99 -9.36 -1.49
CA ARG A 86 6.64 -10.08 -0.38
C ARG A 86 7.50 -9.16 0.47
N ARG A 87 8.23 -8.24 -0.14
CA ARG A 87 9.07 -7.25 0.56
C ARG A 87 8.25 -6.21 1.33
N ALA A 88 7.03 -5.95 0.88
CA ALA A 88 6.14 -5.02 1.54
C ALA A 88 5.63 -5.61 2.86
N GLU A 89 5.53 -4.75 3.86
CA GLU A 89 5.03 -5.11 5.18
C GLU A 89 3.55 -4.78 5.32
N ALA A 90 3.04 -3.89 4.44
CA ALA A 90 1.65 -3.54 4.30
C ALA A 90 1.31 -3.18 2.85
N LEU A 91 0.03 -3.23 2.51
CA LEU A 91 -0.49 -2.92 1.19
C LEU A 91 -1.48 -1.75 1.26
N LEU A 92 -1.39 -0.83 0.30
CA LEU A 92 -2.35 0.28 0.15
C LEU A 92 -2.97 0.23 -1.25
N PHE A 93 -4.23 -0.18 -1.33
CA PHE A 93 -4.97 -0.24 -2.60
C PHE A 93 -5.73 1.06 -2.84
N ALA A 94 -5.60 1.60 -4.05
CA ALA A 94 -6.42 2.72 -4.53
C ALA A 94 -7.20 2.25 -5.77
N THR A 95 -8.51 2.06 -5.66
CA THR A 95 -9.32 1.46 -6.72
C THR A 95 -10.45 2.36 -7.21
N PRO A 96 -10.59 2.60 -8.52
CA PRO A 96 -11.85 3.11 -9.06
C PRO A 96 -12.92 2.01 -9.05
N GLU A 97 -14.16 2.41 -9.31
CA GLU A 97 -15.29 1.47 -9.47
C GLU A 97 -15.67 1.40 -10.95
N HIS A 98 -15.57 0.20 -11.54
CA HIS A 98 -16.04 -0.11 -12.89
C HIS A 98 -17.14 -1.16 -12.81
N ASN A 99 -18.31 -0.84 -13.37
CA ASN A 99 -19.43 -1.79 -13.44
C ASN A 99 -19.73 -2.48 -12.09
N TYR A 100 -19.80 -1.68 -11.00
CA TYR A 100 -20.07 -2.15 -9.64
C TYR A 100 -18.93 -2.94 -8.96
N SER A 101 -17.76 -3.07 -9.60
CA SER A 101 -16.66 -3.90 -9.10
C SER A 101 -15.31 -3.15 -9.17
N ILE A 102 -14.24 -3.85 -8.81
CA ILE A 102 -12.87 -3.44 -9.09
C ILE A 102 -12.62 -3.46 -10.60
N THR A 103 -11.57 -2.82 -11.02
CA THR A 103 -11.18 -2.78 -12.44
C THR A 103 -10.55 -4.09 -12.91
N ALA A 104 -10.57 -4.31 -14.23
CA ALA A 104 -9.91 -5.46 -14.84
C ALA A 104 -8.40 -5.46 -14.56
N VAL A 105 -7.73 -4.28 -14.60
CA VAL A 105 -6.29 -4.21 -14.34
C VAL A 105 -5.94 -4.56 -12.89
N LEU A 106 -6.77 -4.17 -11.93
CA LEU A 106 -6.56 -4.55 -10.53
C LEU A 106 -6.82 -6.03 -10.31
N LYS A 107 -7.90 -6.56 -10.90
CA LYS A 107 -8.20 -8.00 -10.81
C LYS A 107 -7.07 -8.84 -11.40
N ASN A 108 -6.53 -8.42 -12.55
CA ASN A 108 -5.37 -9.05 -13.19
C ASN A 108 -4.14 -9.09 -12.26
N ALA A 109 -3.83 -7.97 -11.62
CA ALA A 109 -2.71 -7.90 -10.67
C ALA A 109 -2.93 -8.83 -9.46
N ILE A 110 -4.18 -8.90 -8.96
CA ILE A 110 -4.55 -9.78 -7.86
C ILE A 110 -4.38 -11.25 -8.24
N GLU A 111 -4.82 -11.65 -9.45
CA GLU A 111 -4.60 -13.02 -9.93
C GLU A 111 -3.10 -13.36 -9.96
N TRP A 112 -2.29 -12.54 -10.59
CA TRP A 112 -0.84 -12.79 -10.67
C TRP A 112 -0.15 -12.89 -9.31
N GLY A 113 -0.58 -12.10 -8.32
CA GLY A 113 -0.02 -12.16 -6.98
C GLY A 113 -0.32 -13.47 -6.23
N ASN A 114 -1.37 -14.21 -6.68
CA ASN A 114 -1.79 -15.51 -6.13
C ASN A 114 -1.43 -16.69 -7.06
N ARG A 115 -0.56 -16.51 -8.03
CA ARG A 115 -0.22 -17.58 -8.96
C ARG A 115 1.28 -17.93 -8.96
N PRO A 116 1.62 -19.24 -9.04
CA PRO A 116 0.70 -20.39 -8.90
C PRO A 116 0.00 -20.39 -7.51
N VAL A 117 -1.06 -21.18 -7.37
CA VAL A 117 -1.92 -21.14 -6.16
C VAL A 117 -1.16 -21.44 -4.87
N GLU A 118 -0.13 -22.29 -4.93
CA GLU A 118 0.74 -22.65 -3.81
C GLU A 118 1.67 -21.52 -3.39
N ASP A 119 1.74 -20.44 -4.19
CA ASP A 119 2.63 -19.31 -3.97
C ASP A 119 1.86 -17.98 -3.85
N ASN A 120 0.93 -17.92 -2.88
CA ASN A 120 0.15 -16.72 -2.58
C ASN A 120 1.01 -15.63 -1.93
N SER A 121 1.42 -14.61 -2.71
CA SER A 121 2.21 -13.48 -2.20
C SER A 121 1.42 -12.53 -1.31
N TRP A 122 0.08 -12.62 -1.30
CA TRP A 122 -0.82 -11.78 -0.51
C TRP A 122 -1.01 -12.28 0.93
N ASP A 123 -0.65 -13.53 1.20
CA ASP A 123 -0.93 -14.20 2.46
C ASP A 123 -0.40 -13.41 3.67
N GLY A 124 -1.26 -13.25 4.66
CA GLY A 124 -0.95 -12.57 5.91
C GLY A 124 -0.70 -11.04 5.80
N LYS A 125 -0.89 -10.41 4.63
CA LYS A 125 -0.56 -8.99 4.45
C LYS A 125 -1.59 -8.07 5.09
N PRO A 126 -1.15 -7.16 6.00
CA PRO A 126 -1.96 -6.02 6.42
C PRO A 126 -2.31 -5.15 5.21
N ALA A 127 -3.54 -4.69 5.10
CA ALA A 127 -3.98 -3.91 3.96
C ALA A 127 -4.90 -2.74 4.33
N ALA A 128 -4.89 -1.69 3.51
CA ALA A 128 -5.89 -0.64 3.53
C ALA A 128 -6.40 -0.39 2.10
N ILE A 129 -7.65 0.08 2.02
CA ILE A 129 -8.31 0.37 0.75
C ILE A 129 -8.81 1.80 0.77
N MET A 130 -8.54 2.51 -0.33
CA MET A 130 -9.11 3.82 -0.61
C MET A 130 -9.64 3.86 -2.04
N SER A 131 -10.52 4.81 -2.34
CA SER A 131 -11.09 4.96 -3.68
C SER A 131 -11.44 6.39 -4.00
N ALA A 132 -11.34 6.75 -5.27
CA ALA A 132 -11.81 8.00 -5.82
C ALA A 132 -12.63 7.73 -7.09
N SER A 133 -13.79 8.38 -7.18
CA SER A 133 -14.70 8.27 -8.31
C SER A 133 -15.38 9.61 -8.59
N THR A 134 -15.65 9.89 -9.86
CA THR A 134 -16.49 11.05 -10.26
C THR A 134 -17.95 10.86 -9.87
N SER A 135 -18.37 9.63 -9.54
CA SER A 135 -19.71 9.34 -9.04
C SER A 135 -19.91 9.80 -7.58
N PRO A 136 -21.17 10.00 -7.15
CA PRO A 136 -21.44 10.35 -5.75
C PRO A 136 -21.19 9.23 -4.74
N ARG A 137 -20.85 8.02 -5.18
CA ARG A 137 -20.62 6.85 -4.31
C ARG A 137 -19.15 6.63 -3.95
N GLY A 138 -18.22 7.38 -4.55
CA GLY A 138 -16.80 7.33 -4.20
C GLY A 138 -16.11 5.97 -4.39
N GLY A 139 -16.71 5.00 -5.09
CA GLY A 139 -16.13 3.67 -5.29
C GLY A 139 -16.47 2.64 -4.20
N ALA A 140 -17.52 2.88 -3.43
CA ALA A 140 -17.88 2.05 -2.26
C ALA A 140 -18.05 0.56 -2.59
N ARG A 141 -18.68 0.23 -3.73
CA ARG A 141 -18.92 -1.16 -4.12
C ARG A 141 -17.64 -1.87 -4.54
N ALA A 142 -16.75 -1.17 -5.22
CA ALA A 142 -15.43 -1.72 -5.55
C ALA A 142 -14.62 -2.05 -4.29
N GLN A 143 -14.68 -1.21 -3.25
CA GLN A 143 -14.05 -1.51 -1.97
C GLN A 143 -14.64 -2.76 -1.31
N LEU A 144 -15.97 -2.95 -1.36
CA LEU A 144 -16.62 -4.15 -0.80
C LEU A 144 -16.21 -5.42 -1.56
N HIS A 145 -16.19 -5.38 -2.89
CA HIS A 145 -15.72 -6.51 -3.70
C HIS A 145 -14.25 -6.82 -3.45
N LEU A 146 -13.38 -5.80 -3.30
CA LEU A 146 -11.98 -6.01 -2.98
C LEU A 146 -11.83 -6.68 -1.60
N ARG A 147 -12.61 -6.27 -0.60
CA ARG A 147 -12.61 -6.91 0.72
C ARG A 147 -13.01 -8.38 0.67
N GLN A 148 -13.99 -8.74 -0.16
CA GLN A 148 -14.38 -10.13 -0.36
C GLN A 148 -13.22 -10.97 -0.95
N ILE A 149 -12.50 -10.42 -1.93
CA ILE A 149 -11.31 -11.06 -2.50
C ILE A 149 -10.20 -11.20 -1.45
N MET A 150 -10.00 -10.18 -0.62
CA MET A 150 -8.99 -10.21 0.45
C MET A 150 -9.22 -11.33 1.48
N VAL A 151 -10.48 -11.71 1.72
CA VAL A 151 -10.80 -12.84 2.62
C VAL A 151 -10.26 -14.15 2.04
N ASP A 152 -10.49 -14.40 0.75
CA ASP A 152 -10.01 -15.61 0.06
C ASP A 152 -8.47 -15.70 0.03
N LEU A 153 -7.81 -14.54 -0.14
CA LEU A 153 -6.36 -14.46 -0.22
C LEU A 153 -5.65 -14.32 1.14
N ASN A 154 -6.39 -14.43 2.24
CA ASN A 154 -5.88 -14.29 3.61
C ASN A 154 -5.14 -12.96 3.88
N MET A 155 -5.60 -11.86 3.27
CA MET A 155 -5.13 -10.52 3.63
C MET A 155 -5.88 -9.99 4.86
N TYR A 156 -5.28 -9.09 5.61
CA TYR A 156 -5.84 -8.50 6.83
C TYR A 156 -6.17 -7.01 6.66
N PRO A 157 -7.29 -6.66 5.98
CA PRO A 157 -7.64 -5.26 5.76
C PRO A 157 -8.13 -4.58 7.03
N ILE A 158 -7.69 -3.33 7.26
CA ILE A 158 -8.31 -2.48 8.28
C ILE A 158 -9.75 -2.13 7.87
N ASN A 159 -10.64 -2.01 8.87
CA ASN A 159 -12.04 -1.70 8.62
C ASN A 159 -12.34 -0.20 8.66
N LYS A 160 -11.59 0.56 9.43
CA LYS A 160 -11.75 2.01 9.64
C LYS A 160 -10.39 2.72 9.72
N PRO A 161 -10.33 3.98 9.28
CA PRO A 161 -11.38 4.71 8.56
C PRO A 161 -11.58 4.17 7.14
N GLN A 162 -12.68 4.56 6.49
CA GLN A 162 -12.90 4.32 5.06
C GLN A 162 -12.67 5.64 4.31
N LEU A 163 -11.85 5.63 3.27
CA LEU A 163 -11.67 6.78 2.39
C LEU A 163 -12.37 6.52 1.05
N LEU A 164 -13.45 7.27 0.83
CA LEU A 164 -14.32 7.20 -0.35
C LEU A 164 -14.43 8.61 -0.94
N VAL A 165 -13.53 8.99 -1.85
CA VAL A 165 -13.56 10.31 -2.46
C VAL A 165 -14.61 10.33 -3.57
N ALA A 166 -15.83 10.72 -3.19
CA ALA A 166 -16.91 10.98 -4.12
C ALA A 166 -16.65 12.28 -4.91
N ARG A 167 -17.24 12.40 -6.10
CA ARG A 167 -17.10 13.60 -6.96
C ARG A 167 -15.64 14.07 -7.05
N ALA A 168 -14.74 13.14 -7.39
CA ALA A 168 -13.30 13.37 -7.34
C ALA A 168 -12.86 14.64 -8.09
N GLN A 169 -13.56 15.03 -9.18
CA GLN A 169 -13.28 16.23 -9.94
C GLN A 169 -13.41 17.53 -9.11
N GLU A 170 -14.16 17.51 -8.00
CA GLU A 170 -14.36 18.65 -7.10
C GLU A 170 -13.32 18.68 -5.97
N ASN A 171 -12.57 17.59 -5.78
CA ASN A 171 -11.68 17.38 -4.65
C ASN A 171 -10.20 17.33 -5.03
N PHE A 172 -9.90 17.37 -6.35
CA PHE A 172 -8.55 17.46 -6.89
C PHE A 172 -8.40 18.69 -7.78
N ASP A 173 -7.24 19.30 -7.77
CA ASP A 173 -6.91 20.41 -8.67
C ASP A 173 -6.55 19.94 -10.09
N ALA A 174 -6.24 20.89 -10.98
CA ALA A 174 -5.83 20.61 -12.36
C ALA A 174 -4.55 19.77 -12.47
N ASN A 175 -3.72 19.77 -11.43
CA ASN A 175 -2.50 18.96 -11.34
C ASN A 175 -2.72 17.62 -10.64
N LEU A 176 -3.98 17.26 -10.37
CA LEU A 176 -4.37 16.07 -9.62
C LEU A 176 -3.90 16.05 -8.17
N LYS A 177 -3.66 17.19 -7.56
CA LYS A 177 -3.37 17.27 -6.13
C LYS A 177 -4.67 17.20 -5.35
N LEU A 178 -4.76 16.33 -4.33
CA LEU A 178 -5.92 16.26 -3.42
C LEU A 178 -5.95 17.53 -2.57
N THR A 179 -6.94 18.41 -2.83
CA THR A 179 -7.06 19.73 -2.19
C THR A 179 -8.02 19.76 -1.01
N ASN A 180 -8.98 18.83 -0.97
CA ASN A 180 -9.98 18.77 0.10
C ASN A 180 -9.32 18.36 1.42
N SER A 181 -9.38 19.24 2.42
CA SER A 181 -8.73 19.06 3.72
C SER A 181 -9.32 17.90 4.54
N GLU A 182 -10.62 17.67 4.45
CA GLU A 182 -11.30 16.57 5.15
C GLU A 182 -10.81 15.22 4.62
N PHE A 183 -10.77 15.03 3.29
CA PHE A 183 -10.25 13.81 2.71
C PHE A 183 -8.75 13.61 2.98
N ARG A 184 -7.97 14.69 3.05
CA ARG A 184 -6.55 14.60 3.45
C ARG A 184 -6.40 14.12 4.89
N GLU A 185 -7.26 14.57 5.80
CA GLU A 185 -7.21 14.13 7.20
C GLU A 185 -7.68 12.68 7.36
N ILE A 186 -8.74 12.26 6.64
CA ILE A 186 -9.15 10.86 6.61
C ILE A 186 -8.01 9.97 6.04
N LEU A 187 -7.32 10.42 4.99
CA LEU A 187 -6.18 9.70 4.43
C LEU A 187 -5.04 9.58 5.43
N ARG A 188 -4.70 10.66 6.14
CA ARG A 188 -3.68 10.63 7.20
C ARG A 188 -4.03 9.60 8.28
N THR A 189 -5.27 9.60 8.75
CA THR A 189 -5.77 8.66 9.76
C THR A 189 -5.74 7.22 9.23
N LEU A 190 -6.07 7.00 7.95
CA LEU A 190 -5.99 5.69 7.30
C LEU A 190 -4.56 5.14 7.30
N LEU A 191 -3.57 5.99 6.99
CA LEU A 191 -2.16 5.61 6.96
C LEU A 191 -1.61 5.29 8.36
N ILE A 192 -1.99 6.08 9.36
CA ILE A 192 -1.65 5.81 10.77
C ILE A 192 -2.25 4.46 11.19
N SER A 193 -3.54 4.24 10.94
CA SER A 193 -4.22 2.99 11.28
C SER A 193 -3.61 1.77 10.59
N LEU A 194 -3.21 1.91 9.31
CA LEU A 194 -2.51 0.82 8.59
C LEU A 194 -1.15 0.52 9.23
N THR A 195 -0.39 1.55 9.59
CA THR A 195 0.92 1.41 10.24
C THR A 195 0.79 0.73 11.60
N GLU A 196 -0.15 1.17 12.44
CA GLU A 196 -0.42 0.57 13.75
C GLU A 196 -0.88 -0.88 13.64
N TRP A 197 -1.75 -1.18 12.66
CA TRP A 197 -2.22 -2.53 12.39
C TRP A 197 -1.08 -3.46 11.98
N THR A 198 -0.19 -2.97 11.12
CA THR A 198 1.01 -3.70 10.69
C THR A 198 1.91 -4.04 11.87
N LEU A 199 2.17 -3.07 12.75
CA LEU A 199 2.97 -3.29 13.95
C LEU A 199 2.32 -4.29 14.91
N ARG A 200 1.00 -4.24 15.07
CA ARG A 200 0.25 -5.17 15.94
C ARG A 200 0.36 -6.60 15.44
N LEU A 201 0.19 -6.83 14.13
CA LEU A 201 0.29 -8.17 13.54
C LEU A 201 1.70 -8.73 13.64
N ARG A 202 2.74 -7.90 13.53
CA ARG A 202 4.14 -8.32 13.74
C ARG A 202 4.44 -8.73 15.19
N GLY A 203 3.86 -8.05 16.16
CA GLY A 203 4.08 -8.36 17.57
C GLY A 203 3.29 -9.57 18.07
N SER A 204 2.43 -10.15 17.22
CA SER A 204 1.59 -11.32 17.51
C SER A 204 2.11 -12.61 16.86
N ALA A 205 3.21 -12.53 16.09
CA ALA A 205 3.82 -13.65 15.37
C ALA A 205 5.00 -14.26 16.15
#